data_06758905e05cabb8ca0a26b66641b5c3
#
_entry.id   06758905e05cabb8ca0a26b66641b5c3
#
_cell.length_a   1.000
_cell.length_b   1.000
_cell.length_c   1.000
_cell.angle_alpha   90.00
_cell.angle_beta   90.00
_cell.angle_gamma   90.00
#
_symmetry.space_group_name_H-M   'P 1'
#
loop_
_entity.id
_entity.type
_entity.pdbx_description
1 polymer ?
#
loop_
_entity_poly.entity_id
_entity_poly.type
_entity_poly.pdbx_seq_one_letter_code
_entity_poly.pdbx_strand_id
1 'polypeptide(L)'
;MYDGETCRCTPMDDSTLPETQASVLCEVASLNDTDPATPLSVYAEDYYVNCPAVAVHSYGEGRAYYLASRFDEAFYRAFYRAAVKEVGLTPAWPEALPDGVLAVRRGGFVFVQNCNEHPVEVGGVALNRYGTAVWKTASRSCKK
;
A
#
# COMPACT_ATOMS: atom_id res chain seq x y z
N MET A 1 -16.83 -2.31 23.18
CA MET A 1 -15.47 -2.71 22.76
C MET A 1 -15.64 -4.12 22.21
N TYR A 2 -15.73 -4.25 20.89
CA TYR A 2 -15.87 -5.56 20.25
C TYR A 2 -14.48 -6.18 20.14
N ASP A 3 -14.26 -7.18 20.97
CA ASP A 3 -12.99 -7.86 21.10
C ASP A 3 -12.88 -8.92 19.98
N GLY A 4 -12.00 -8.66 19.00
CA GLY A 4 -11.39 -9.73 18.23
C GLY A 4 -12.19 -10.38 17.07
N GLU A 5 -13.36 -9.86 16.70
CA GLU A 5 -14.06 -10.39 15.52
C GLU A 5 -13.37 -9.90 14.25
N THR A 6 -12.91 -10.85 13.45
CA THR A 6 -12.41 -10.58 12.09
C THR A 6 -13.51 -10.93 11.10
N CYS A 7 -13.68 -10.11 10.08
CA CYS A 7 -14.59 -10.35 8.98
C CYS A 7 -13.81 -10.57 7.70
N ARG A 8 -14.15 -11.62 6.98
CA ARG A 8 -13.58 -11.89 5.67
C ARG A 8 -14.11 -10.89 4.64
N CYS A 9 -13.21 -10.37 3.81
CA CYS A 9 -13.52 -9.49 2.71
C CYS A 9 -13.12 -10.13 1.39
N THR A 10 -14.04 -10.17 0.46
CA THR A 10 -13.86 -10.75 -0.88
C THR A 10 -13.65 -9.64 -1.91
N PRO A 11 -12.62 -9.72 -2.76
CA PRO A 11 -12.44 -8.75 -3.84
C PRO A 11 -13.56 -8.87 -4.87
N MET A 12 -13.90 -7.77 -5.52
CA MET A 12 -14.77 -7.76 -6.71
C MET A 12 -14.02 -8.32 -7.93
N ASP A 13 -14.73 -8.84 -8.90
CA ASP A 13 -14.16 -9.55 -10.07
C ASP A 13 -13.10 -8.74 -10.83
N ASP A 14 -13.28 -7.43 -10.94
CA ASP A 14 -12.33 -6.52 -11.61
C ASP A 14 -11.22 -5.98 -10.68
N SER A 15 -11.19 -6.40 -9.42
CA SER A 15 -10.24 -5.92 -8.43
C SER A 15 -8.95 -6.75 -8.43
N THR A 16 -7.81 -6.07 -8.33
CA THR A 16 -6.49 -6.70 -8.14
C THR A 16 -6.13 -6.93 -6.68
N LEU A 17 -7.05 -6.61 -5.76
CA LEU A 17 -6.86 -6.79 -4.32
C LEU A 17 -7.02 -8.26 -3.94
N PRO A 18 -6.27 -8.74 -2.94
CA PRO A 18 -6.44 -10.08 -2.42
C PRO A 18 -7.68 -10.21 -1.53
N GLU A 19 -8.15 -11.43 -1.35
CA GLU A 19 -9.01 -11.76 -0.21
C GLU A 19 -8.27 -11.43 1.10
N THR A 20 -8.96 -10.84 2.06
CA THR A 20 -8.32 -10.32 3.28
C THR A 20 -9.26 -10.42 4.49
N GLN A 21 -8.69 -10.22 5.67
CA GLN A 21 -9.42 -10.11 6.93
C GLN A 21 -9.53 -8.65 7.36
N ALA A 22 -10.75 -8.19 7.55
CA ALA A 22 -11.05 -6.93 8.23
C ALA A 22 -11.04 -7.13 9.73
N SER A 23 -10.52 -6.17 10.50
CA SER A 23 -10.41 -6.28 11.95
C SER A 23 -10.60 -4.92 12.63
N VAL A 24 -10.92 -4.95 13.92
CA VAL A 24 -11.02 -3.79 14.83
C VAL A 24 -12.25 -2.92 14.57
N LEU A 25 -12.50 -2.50 13.36
CA LEU A 25 -13.61 -1.62 12.98
C LEU A 25 -14.10 -2.07 11.61
N CYS A 26 -15.41 -2.32 11.49
CA CYS A 26 -16.08 -2.58 10.22
C CYS A 26 -17.16 -1.52 10.04
N GLU A 27 -16.86 -0.51 9.23
CA GLU A 27 -17.82 0.55 8.94
C GLU A 27 -18.78 0.10 7.84
N VAL A 28 -20.06 0.39 8.03
CA VAL A 28 -21.09 0.17 7.02
C VAL A 28 -21.16 1.41 6.15
N ALA A 29 -20.64 1.32 4.93
CA ALA A 29 -20.70 2.39 3.95
C ALA A 29 -21.84 2.15 2.95
N SER A 30 -22.57 3.22 2.60
CA SER A 30 -23.51 3.22 1.50
C SER A 30 -22.95 4.02 0.33
N LEU A 31 -23.11 3.48 -0.87
CA LEU A 31 -22.71 4.19 -2.09
C LEU A 31 -23.77 5.23 -2.45
N ASN A 32 -23.32 6.37 -2.98
CA ASN A 32 -24.21 7.42 -3.44
C ASN A 32 -24.87 7.02 -4.77
N ASP A 33 -26.19 7.18 -4.89
CA ASP A 33 -26.94 6.80 -6.08
C ASP A 33 -26.68 7.72 -7.29
N THR A 34 -26.28 8.96 -7.06
CA THR A 34 -26.09 9.97 -8.13
C THR A 34 -24.69 10.00 -8.69
N ASP A 35 -23.69 9.67 -7.87
CA ASP A 35 -22.28 9.62 -8.25
C ASP A 35 -21.60 8.50 -7.43
N PRO A 36 -21.87 7.23 -7.80
CA PRO A 36 -21.48 6.10 -6.99
C PRO A 36 -19.96 5.84 -7.07
N ALA A 37 -19.36 5.61 -5.92
CA ALA A 37 -18.05 5.00 -5.85
C ALA A 37 -18.14 3.54 -6.32
N THR A 38 -17.05 3.01 -6.87
CA THR A 38 -16.96 1.62 -7.29
C THR A 38 -16.44 0.76 -6.14
N PRO A 39 -17.15 -0.27 -5.70
CA PRO A 39 -16.63 -1.19 -4.70
C PRO A 39 -15.50 -2.03 -5.30
N LEU A 40 -14.38 -2.13 -4.58
CA LEU A 40 -13.24 -2.98 -4.94
C LEU A 40 -13.19 -4.27 -4.10
N SER A 41 -13.78 -4.24 -2.92
CA SER A 41 -13.94 -5.39 -2.02
C SER A 41 -15.19 -5.19 -1.17
N VAL A 42 -15.85 -6.28 -0.83
CA VAL A 42 -17.05 -6.30 0.02
C VAL A 42 -16.86 -7.23 1.20
N TYR A 43 -17.58 -6.97 2.28
CA TYR A 43 -17.64 -7.92 3.39
C TYR A 43 -18.38 -9.19 2.96
N ALA A 44 -17.85 -10.35 3.32
CA ALA A 44 -18.35 -11.65 2.90
C ALA A 44 -19.27 -12.33 3.92
N GLU A 45 -19.38 -11.77 5.10
CA GLU A 45 -20.10 -12.40 6.22
C GLU A 45 -20.67 -11.35 7.17
N ASP A 46 -21.48 -11.81 8.15
CA ASP A 46 -22.13 -11.00 9.15
C ASP A 46 -23.25 -10.08 8.62
N TYR A 47 -23.79 -9.17 9.48
CA TYR A 47 -24.90 -8.27 9.13
C TYR A 47 -24.56 -7.23 8.08
N TYR A 48 -23.29 -6.99 7.82
CA TYR A 48 -22.76 -6.05 6.82
C TYR A 48 -22.35 -6.75 5.52
N VAL A 49 -22.70 -8.02 5.34
CA VAL A 49 -22.43 -8.78 4.11
C VAL A 49 -22.84 -8.00 2.85
N ASN A 50 -21.99 -8.00 1.83
CA ASN A 50 -22.12 -7.23 0.59
C ASN A 50 -22.00 -5.69 0.74
N CYS A 51 -21.82 -5.15 1.95
CA CYS A 51 -21.46 -3.75 2.08
C CYS A 51 -20.01 -3.54 1.60
N PRO A 52 -19.70 -2.39 0.98
CA PRO A 52 -18.35 -2.07 0.55
C PRO A 52 -17.37 -2.03 1.72
N ALA A 53 -16.33 -2.86 1.66
CA ALA A 53 -15.19 -2.83 2.58
C ALA A 53 -14.06 -1.94 2.05
N VAL A 54 -13.91 -1.89 0.72
CA VAL A 54 -13.01 -0.97 0.01
C VAL A 54 -13.76 -0.41 -1.19
N ALA A 55 -13.71 0.90 -1.37
CA ALA A 55 -14.31 1.57 -2.52
C ALA A 55 -13.35 2.59 -3.12
N VAL A 56 -13.51 2.87 -4.40
CA VAL A 56 -12.78 3.91 -5.13
C VAL A 56 -13.76 4.83 -5.83
N HIS A 57 -13.47 6.11 -5.79
CA HIS A 57 -14.22 7.14 -6.51
C HIS A 57 -13.26 7.99 -7.35
N SER A 58 -13.63 8.29 -8.60
CA SER A 58 -12.87 9.18 -9.46
C SER A 58 -13.19 10.63 -9.09
N TYR A 59 -12.15 11.44 -8.86
CA TYR A 59 -12.31 12.85 -8.55
C TYR A 59 -11.30 13.68 -9.36
N GLY A 60 -11.79 14.44 -10.32
CA GLY A 60 -10.94 15.16 -11.27
C GLY A 60 -10.06 14.20 -12.07
N GLU A 61 -8.75 14.42 -12.05
CA GLU A 61 -7.77 13.53 -12.69
C GLU A 61 -7.23 12.44 -11.73
N GLY A 62 -7.74 12.40 -10.49
CA GLY A 62 -7.27 11.50 -9.46
C GLY A 62 -8.35 10.50 -9.01
N ARG A 63 -7.99 9.71 -8.01
CA ARG A 63 -8.88 8.75 -7.36
C ARG A 63 -8.82 8.90 -5.85
N ALA A 64 -9.97 8.81 -5.22
CA ALA A 64 -10.13 8.72 -3.78
C ALA A 64 -10.47 7.28 -3.39
N TYR A 65 -9.70 6.71 -2.46
CA TYR A 65 -9.95 5.38 -1.94
C TYR A 65 -10.49 5.48 -0.52
N TYR A 66 -11.52 4.71 -0.25
CA TYR A 66 -12.08 4.56 1.09
C TYR A 66 -11.90 3.13 1.58
N LEU A 67 -11.28 2.97 2.72
CA LEU A 67 -11.05 1.71 3.40
C LEU A 67 -11.90 1.71 4.67
N ALA A 68 -12.97 0.93 4.66
CA ALA A 68 -13.97 0.90 5.72
C ALA A 68 -13.58 0.05 6.93
N SER A 69 -12.36 -0.51 6.93
CA SER A 69 -11.84 -1.32 8.01
C SER A 69 -10.32 -1.25 8.08
N ARG A 70 -9.78 -1.86 9.14
CA ARG A 70 -8.36 -2.20 9.21
C ARG A 70 -8.17 -3.60 8.63
N PHE A 71 -7.29 -3.71 7.64
CA PHE A 71 -6.96 -4.95 6.95
C PHE A 71 -5.61 -5.51 7.40
N ASP A 72 -5.28 -6.72 6.93
CA ASP A 72 -3.98 -7.34 7.17
C ASP A 72 -2.85 -6.68 6.35
N GLU A 73 -1.61 -7.03 6.69
CA GLU A 73 -0.43 -6.46 6.04
C GLU A 73 -0.33 -6.86 4.57
N ALA A 74 -0.76 -8.06 4.20
CA ALA A 74 -0.74 -8.54 2.82
C ALA A 74 -1.65 -7.69 1.92
N PHE A 75 -2.82 -7.31 2.43
CA PHE A 75 -3.71 -6.37 1.76
C PHE A 75 -3.05 -5.01 1.54
N TYR A 76 -2.48 -4.40 2.58
CA TYR A 76 -1.84 -3.08 2.42
C TYR A 76 -0.66 -3.11 1.46
N ARG A 77 0.13 -4.18 1.45
CA ARG A 77 1.23 -4.36 0.48
C ARG A 77 0.70 -4.41 -0.96
N ALA A 78 -0.39 -5.15 -1.21
CA ALA A 78 -1.02 -5.23 -2.53
C ALA A 78 -1.66 -3.91 -2.94
N PHE A 79 -2.41 -3.28 -2.04
CA PHE A 79 -3.08 -1.99 -2.25
C PHE A 79 -2.09 -0.89 -2.62
N TYR A 80 -1.06 -0.66 -1.81
CA TYR A 80 -0.08 0.38 -2.11
C TYR A 80 0.75 0.08 -3.34
N ARG A 81 1.04 -1.19 -3.63
CA ARG A 81 1.72 -1.57 -4.88
C ARG A 81 0.87 -1.22 -6.11
N ALA A 82 -0.43 -1.48 -6.07
CA ALA A 82 -1.36 -1.10 -7.13
C ALA A 82 -1.46 0.42 -7.29
N ALA A 83 -1.64 1.16 -6.19
CA ALA A 83 -1.74 2.62 -6.20
C ALA A 83 -0.45 3.30 -6.72
N VAL A 84 0.72 2.85 -6.28
CA VAL A 84 2.03 3.36 -6.75
C VAL A 84 2.21 3.13 -8.26
N LYS A 85 1.81 1.95 -8.74
CA LYS A 85 1.85 1.61 -10.16
C LYS A 85 0.90 2.49 -10.98
N GLU A 86 -0.29 2.73 -10.49
CA GLU A 86 -1.31 3.56 -11.16
C GLU A 86 -0.85 5.00 -11.37
N VAL A 87 -0.27 5.62 -10.33
CA VAL A 87 0.26 6.99 -10.43
C VAL A 87 1.66 7.06 -11.07
N GLY A 88 2.21 5.95 -11.54
CA GLY A 88 3.49 5.90 -12.24
C GLY A 88 4.70 6.27 -11.37
N LEU A 89 4.60 6.12 -10.05
CA LEU A 89 5.73 6.38 -9.16
C LEU A 89 6.82 5.33 -9.34
N THR A 90 8.06 5.79 -9.39
CA THR A 90 9.24 4.93 -9.44
C THR A 90 9.81 4.80 -8.03
N PRO A 91 10.11 3.59 -7.54
CA PRO A 91 10.70 3.39 -6.23
C PRO A 91 12.06 4.10 -6.13
N ALA A 92 12.44 4.48 -4.92
CA ALA A 92 13.73 5.12 -4.65
C ALA A 92 14.90 4.17 -4.94
N TRP A 93 14.70 2.87 -4.73
CA TRP A 93 15.64 1.79 -5.03
C TRP A 93 15.04 0.86 -6.09
N PRO A 94 15.80 0.45 -7.13
CA PRO A 94 15.24 -0.27 -8.29
C PRO A 94 14.88 -1.73 -7.99
N GLU A 95 15.48 -2.32 -7.00
CA GLU A 95 15.31 -3.72 -6.62
C GLU A 95 14.46 -3.85 -5.36
N ALA A 96 14.01 -5.06 -5.06
CA ALA A 96 13.35 -5.34 -3.79
C ALA A 96 14.35 -5.16 -2.64
N LEU A 97 13.98 -4.37 -1.64
CA LEU A 97 14.77 -4.22 -0.43
C LEU A 97 14.45 -5.34 0.55
N PRO A 98 15.44 -5.77 1.36
CA PRO A 98 15.20 -6.64 2.50
C PRO A 98 14.17 -6.04 3.48
N ASP A 99 13.45 -6.88 4.21
CA ASP A 99 12.53 -6.41 5.24
C ASP A 99 13.28 -5.54 6.27
N GLY A 100 12.61 -4.48 6.74
CA GLY A 100 13.19 -3.50 7.66
C GLY A 100 14.23 -2.57 7.05
N VAL A 101 14.38 -2.55 5.72
CA VAL A 101 15.26 -1.59 5.02
C VAL A 101 14.40 -0.56 4.29
N LEU A 102 14.74 0.70 4.47
CA LEU A 102 14.05 1.84 3.85
C LEU A 102 14.96 2.54 2.86
N ALA A 103 14.41 3.01 1.74
CA ALA A 103 15.12 3.85 0.80
C ALA A 103 14.34 5.13 0.50
N VAL A 104 15.02 6.25 0.51
CA VAL A 104 14.46 7.57 0.21
C VAL A 104 15.34 8.30 -0.80
N ARG A 105 14.74 8.86 -1.84
CA ARG A 105 15.47 9.68 -2.83
C ARG A 105 15.27 11.15 -2.52
N ARG A 106 16.39 11.89 -2.42
CA ARG A 106 16.37 13.33 -2.19
C ARG A 106 17.60 14.00 -2.82
N GLY A 107 17.38 15.08 -3.56
CA GLY A 107 18.45 15.95 -4.07
C GLY A 107 19.52 15.24 -4.92
N GLY A 108 19.14 14.22 -5.72
CA GLY A 108 20.09 13.45 -6.54
C GLY A 108 20.86 12.38 -5.75
N PHE A 109 20.43 12.05 -4.55
CA PHE A 109 20.95 10.97 -3.73
C PHE A 109 19.84 10.01 -3.32
N VAL A 110 20.22 8.75 -3.10
CA VAL A 110 19.41 7.73 -2.45
C VAL A 110 20.02 7.41 -1.11
N PHE A 111 19.24 7.58 -0.07
CA PHE A 111 19.57 7.20 1.29
C PHE A 111 18.93 5.87 1.57
N VAL A 112 19.72 4.88 1.99
CA VAL A 112 19.20 3.56 2.37
C VAL A 112 19.56 3.33 3.82
N GLN A 113 18.54 3.02 4.62
CA GLN A 113 18.68 2.81 6.06
C GLN A 113 18.27 1.40 6.42
N ASN A 114 19.12 0.70 7.13
CA ASN A 114 18.82 -0.56 7.79
C ASN A 114 18.19 -0.27 9.15
N CYS A 115 16.91 -0.62 9.33
CA CYS A 115 16.19 -0.49 10.60
C CYS A 115 16.25 -1.78 11.45
N ASN A 116 16.99 -2.79 11.01
CA ASN A 116 17.12 -4.07 11.72
C ASN A 116 18.23 -4.04 12.77
N GLU A 117 18.10 -4.93 13.75
CA GLU A 117 19.13 -5.19 14.79
C GLU A 117 20.32 -6.02 14.28
N HIS A 118 20.25 -6.49 13.03
CA HIS A 118 21.31 -7.28 12.38
C HIS A 118 21.80 -6.60 11.09
N PRO A 119 23.00 -6.93 10.61
CA PRO A 119 23.47 -6.42 9.34
C PRO A 119 22.67 -6.95 8.16
N VAL A 120 22.57 -6.15 7.10
CA VAL A 120 21.95 -6.53 5.82
C VAL A 120 22.82 -6.07 4.66
N GLU A 121 22.68 -6.70 3.50
CA GLU A 121 23.38 -6.30 2.28
C GLU A 121 22.40 -5.64 1.31
N VAL A 122 22.77 -4.47 0.77
CA VAL A 122 21.99 -3.76 -0.25
C VAL A 122 22.93 -3.22 -1.31
N GLY A 123 22.67 -3.58 -2.56
CA GLY A 123 23.49 -3.12 -3.70
C GLY A 123 24.98 -3.46 -3.56
N GLY A 124 25.32 -4.60 -2.99
CA GLY A 124 26.70 -5.03 -2.75
C GLY A 124 27.41 -4.31 -1.58
N VAL A 125 26.65 -3.55 -0.77
CA VAL A 125 27.18 -2.85 0.41
C VAL A 125 26.56 -3.43 1.68
N ALA A 126 27.43 -3.86 2.62
CA ALA A 126 26.99 -4.30 3.92
C ALA A 126 26.62 -3.09 4.79
N LEU A 127 25.37 -3.05 5.23
CA LEU A 127 24.84 -2.08 6.18
C LEU A 127 24.81 -2.71 7.57
N ASN A 128 25.55 -2.15 8.51
CA ASN A 128 25.49 -2.59 9.91
C ASN A 128 24.07 -2.42 10.47
N ARG A 129 23.81 -3.00 11.64
CA ARG A 129 22.57 -2.75 12.38
C ARG A 129 22.36 -1.25 12.52
N TYR A 130 21.15 -0.77 12.20
CA TYR A 130 20.78 0.65 12.20
C TYR A 130 21.68 1.54 11.33
N GLY A 131 22.45 0.93 10.41
CA GLY A 131 23.36 1.64 9.52
C GLY A 131 22.66 2.32 8.36
N THR A 132 23.31 3.36 7.83
CA THR A 132 22.83 4.09 6.66
C THR A 132 23.94 4.16 5.62
N ALA A 133 23.58 4.03 4.35
CA ALA A 133 24.47 4.33 3.23
C ALA A 133 23.79 5.29 2.25
N VAL A 134 24.59 6.00 1.48
CA VAL A 134 24.13 7.03 0.55
C VAL A 134 24.72 6.76 -0.83
N TRP A 135 23.88 6.68 -1.84
CA TRP A 135 24.30 6.58 -3.24
C TRP A 135 23.94 7.86 -4.00
N LYS A 136 24.84 8.30 -4.83
CA LYS A 136 24.54 9.38 -5.79
C LYS A 136 23.78 8.79 -6.97
N THR A 137 22.61 9.31 -7.28
CA THR A 137 21.89 8.92 -8.49
C THR A 137 22.62 9.48 -9.70
N ALA A 138 22.76 8.67 -10.78
CA ALA A 138 23.23 9.22 -12.06
C ALA A 138 22.30 10.38 -12.46
N SER A 139 22.87 11.54 -12.72
CA SER A 139 22.09 12.69 -13.18
C SER A 139 21.46 12.33 -14.50
N ARG A 140 20.11 12.24 -14.55
CA ARG A 140 19.41 12.29 -15.84
C ARG A 140 19.73 13.65 -16.43
N SER A 141 20.55 13.70 -17.49
CA SER A 141 20.75 14.92 -18.25
C SER A 141 19.38 15.35 -18.76
N CYS A 142 18.87 16.45 -18.25
CA CYS A 142 17.72 17.13 -18.82
C CYS A 142 18.14 17.61 -20.20
N LYS A 143 17.80 16.87 -21.26
CA LYS A 143 17.82 17.43 -22.61
C LYS A 143 16.73 18.49 -22.63
N LYS A 144 17.16 19.74 -22.80
CA LYS A 144 16.30 20.87 -23.12
C LYS A 144 15.57 20.61 -24.43
#